data_05d83753945c1cae2287e4ae86cb3b45
#
_entry.id   05d83753945c1cae2287e4ae86cb3b45
#
_cell.length_a   1.000
_cell.length_b   1.000
_cell.length_c   1.000
_cell.angle_alpha   90.00
_cell.angle_beta   90.00
_cell.angle_gamma   90.00
#
_symmetry.space_group_name_H-M   'P 1'
#
loop_
_entity.id
_entity.type
_entity.pdbx_description
1 polymer ?
#
loop_
_entity_poly.entity_id
_entity_poly.type
_entity_poly.pdbx_seq_one_letter_code
_entity_poly.pdbx_strand_id
1 'polypeptide(L)'
;WGWASWKRSWQNQDLRLESWPELEKSGLLDSLHTNRNVKFFWGHLFENIYLRKHKGACWDYKFLYSCWKDNSLNIVPSVNLISNIGHGENSTHTKDKNSIYANRKKSSLVWPLKHPQMVERNFLADEQDGLDEYFKRTIFDKIYYYAFRPFKLARVIFKIVNNFINSQYRL
;
A
#
# COMPACT_ATOMS: atom_id res chain seq x y z
N TRP A 1 -1.53 -4.07 12.32
CA TRP A 1 -0.92 -4.63 13.51
C TRP A 1 -1.83 -5.73 14.07
N GLY A 2 -1.37 -6.92 14.37
CA GLY A 2 -2.21 -8.02 14.83
C GLY A 2 -3.11 -8.57 13.71
N TRP A 3 -2.54 -9.35 12.82
CA TRP A 3 -3.25 -9.98 11.72
C TRP A 3 -2.84 -11.44 11.58
N ALA A 4 -3.65 -12.22 10.90
CA ALA A 4 -3.39 -13.61 10.58
C ALA A 4 -3.81 -13.90 9.15
N SER A 5 -3.21 -14.91 8.54
CA SER A 5 -3.55 -15.38 7.22
C SER A 5 -3.46 -16.89 7.11
N TRP A 6 -4.02 -17.46 6.07
CA TRP A 6 -3.96 -18.88 5.80
C TRP A 6 -2.71 -19.24 5.00
N LYS A 7 -2.19 -20.44 5.23
CA LYS A 7 -1.04 -20.98 4.47
C LYS A 7 -1.23 -20.85 2.96
N ARG A 8 -2.44 -21.11 2.46
CA ARG A 8 -2.76 -21.01 1.03
C ARG A 8 -2.53 -19.61 0.45
N SER A 9 -2.73 -18.55 1.25
CA SER A 9 -2.51 -17.17 0.81
C SER A 9 -1.04 -16.81 0.57
N TRP A 10 -0.11 -17.67 1.03
CA TRP A 10 1.33 -17.51 0.84
C TRP A 10 1.88 -18.33 -0.32
N GLN A 11 1.13 -19.29 -0.83
CA GLN A 11 1.63 -20.24 -1.85
C GLN A 11 1.84 -19.58 -3.22
N ASN A 12 1.01 -18.58 -3.56
CA ASN A 12 1.03 -17.91 -4.88
C ASN A 12 1.56 -16.47 -4.81
N GLN A 13 2.44 -16.19 -3.84
CA GLN A 13 2.98 -14.85 -3.66
C GLN A 13 3.89 -14.42 -4.81
N ASP A 14 3.57 -13.29 -5.44
CA ASP A 14 4.46 -12.62 -6.38
C ASP A 14 5.32 -11.58 -5.63
N LEU A 15 6.32 -12.07 -4.91
CA LEU A 15 7.20 -11.22 -4.09
C LEU A 15 8.10 -10.30 -4.92
N ARG A 16 8.18 -10.51 -6.23
CA ARG A 16 8.96 -9.68 -7.16
C ARG A 16 8.09 -8.77 -8.01
N LEU A 17 6.76 -8.91 -7.89
CA LEU A 17 5.79 -8.22 -8.72
C LEU A 17 6.07 -8.42 -10.24
N GLU A 18 6.49 -9.63 -10.62
CA GLU A 18 6.83 -9.94 -12.01
C GLU A 18 5.62 -9.80 -12.94
N SER A 19 4.42 -10.07 -12.41
CA SER A 19 3.14 -9.89 -13.12
C SER A 19 2.66 -8.43 -13.21
N TRP A 20 3.32 -7.47 -12.52
CA TRP A 20 2.86 -6.09 -12.43
C TRP A 20 2.67 -5.39 -13.78
N PRO A 21 3.61 -5.48 -14.76
CA PRO A 21 3.44 -4.76 -16.03
C PRO A 21 2.23 -5.20 -16.84
N GLU A 22 1.82 -6.48 -16.71
CA GLU A 22 0.65 -7.03 -17.40
C GLU A 22 -0.64 -6.64 -16.68
N LEU A 23 -0.68 -6.80 -15.36
CA LEU A 23 -1.85 -6.47 -14.54
C LEU A 23 -2.14 -4.98 -14.53
N GLU A 24 -1.12 -4.15 -14.57
CA GLU A 24 -1.28 -2.71 -14.72
C GLU A 24 -1.96 -2.35 -16.05
N LYS A 25 -1.50 -2.93 -17.16
CA LYS A 25 -2.10 -2.72 -18.48
C LYS A 25 -3.53 -3.25 -18.57
N SER A 26 -3.84 -4.33 -17.87
CA SER A 26 -5.20 -4.89 -17.82
C SER A 26 -6.17 -4.08 -16.97
N GLY A 27 -5.69 -3.02 -16.28
CA GLY A 27 -6.54 -2.15 -15.48
C GLY A 27 -6.81 -2.65 -14.06
N LEU A 28 -5.89 -3.43 -13.46
CA LEU A 28 -6.05 -3.92 -12.09
C LEU A 28 -6.45 -2.80 -11.12
N LEU A 29 -5.73 -1.67 -11.12
CA LEU A 29 -6.04 -0.57 -10.21
C LEU A 29 -7.35 0.15 -10.55
N ASP A 30 -7.78 0.11 -11.80
CA ASP A 30 -9.05 0.71 -12.22
C ASP A 30 -10.23 -0.13 -11.72
N SER A 31 -10.08 -1.45 -11.65
CA SER A 31 -11.08 -2.35 -11.07
C SER A 31 -11.16 -2.26 -9.54
N LEU A 32 -10.06 -1.87 -8.88
CA LEU A 32 -9.97 -1.83 -7.43
C LEU A 32 -10.35 -0.47 -6.83
N HIS A 33 -10.06 0.62 -7.51
CA HIS A 33 -10.22 1.97 -6.96
C HIS A 33 -10.83 2.92 -7.98
N THR A 34 -11.74 3.79 -7.51
CA THR A 34 -12.30 4.89 -8.31
C THR A 34 -11.44 6.14 -8.17
N ASN A 35 -10.87 6.36 -6.99
CA ASN A 35 -10.10 7.56 -6.67
C ASN A 35 -8.75 7.58 -7.41
N ARG A 36 -8.54 8.64 -8.21
CA ARG A 36 -7.32 8.82 -9.01
C ARG A 36 -6.04 8.92 -8.18
N ASN A 37 -6.09 9.53 -6.99
CA ASN A 37 -4.93 9.65 -6.13
C ASN A 37 -4.54 8.30 -5.49
N VAL A 38 -5.52 7.48 -5.15
CA VAL A 38 -5.33 6.11 -4.64
C VAL A 38 -4.67 5.25 -5.73
N LYS A 39 -5.20 5.28 -6.95
CA LYS A 39 -4.60 4.59 -8.10
C LYS A 39 -3.17 5.05 -8.37
N PHE A 40 -2.93 6.35 -8.32
CA PHE A 40 -1.59 6.91 -8.47
C PHE A 40 -0.62 6.37 -7.40
N PHE A 41 -1.04 6.37 -6.14
CA PHE A 41 -0.21 5.90 -5.04
C PHE A 41 0.22 4.45 -5.26
N TRP A 42 -0.74 3.56 -5.43
CA TRP A 42 -0.46 2.13 -5.59
C TRP A 42 0.31 1.81 -6.86
N GLY A 43 -0.05 2.44 -7.97
CA GLY A 43 0.68 2.28 -9.22
C GLY A 43 2.15 2.71 -9.09
N HIS A 44 2.40 3.87 -8.47
CA HIS A 44 3.77 4.35 -8.23
C HIS A 44 4.53 3.43 -7.27
N LEU A 45 3.89 2.95 -6.22
CA LEU A 45 4.50 2.04 -5.25
C LEU A 45 4.88 0.72 -5.90
N PHE A 46 3.95 0.06 -6.58
CA PHE A 46 4.20 -1.24 -7.22
C PHE A 46 5.22 -1.14 -8.35
N GLU A 47 5.17 -0.08 -9.15
CA GLU A 47 6.19 0.21 -10.16
C GLU A 47 7.59 0.34 -9.54
N ASN A 48 7.71 1.05 -8.43
CA ASN A 48 8.98 1.19 -7.72
C ASN A 48 9.49 -0.14 -7.15
N ILE A 49 8.60 -0.97 -6.62
CA ILE A 49 8.96 -2.30 -6.12
C ILE A 49 9.44 -3.16 -7.29
N TYR A 50 8.70 -3.19 -8.39
CA TYR A 50 9.06 -3.93 -9.61
C TYR A 50 10.42 -3.53 -10.17
N LEU A 51 10.65 -2.23 -10.36
CA LEU A 51 11.89 -1.72 -10.96
C LEU A 51 13.13 -1.90 -10.07
N ARG A 52 12.98 -1.86 -8.75
CA ARG A 52 14.09 -2.01 -7.81
C ARG A 52 14.46 -3.46 -7.52
N LYS A 53 13.72 -4.44 -8.06
CA LYS A 53 13.91 -5.85 -7.75
C LYS A 53 14.02 -6.09 -6.22
N HIS A 54 13.23 -5.35 -5.45
CA HIS A 54 12.96 -5.52 -4.01
C HIS A 54 13.98 -5.08 -2.98
N LYS A 55 15.03 -4.40 -3.33
CA LYS A 55 15.89 -3.86 -2.28
C LYS A 55 15.12 -2.81 -1.46
N GLY A 56 14.71 -3.19 -0.24
CA GLY A 56 14.12 -2.28 0.76
C GLY A 56 12.59 -2.12 0.76
N ALA A 57 11.85 -2.82 -0.11
CA ALA A 57 10.39 -2.78 -0.01
C ALA A 57 9.87 -3.73 1.07
N CYS A 58 8.94 -3.24 1.89
CA CYS A 58 8.32 -4.03 2.94
C CYS A 58 7.53 -5.21 2.35
N TRP A 59 7.54 -6.33 3.04
CA TRP A 59 6.87 -7.56 2.62
C TRP A 59 5.35 -7.42 2.56
N ASP A 60 4.77 -6.56 3.37
CA ASP A 60 3.34 -6.28 3.48
C ASP A 60 2.75 -5.72 2.18
N TYR A 61 3.42 -4.79 1.51
CA TYR A 61 2.98 -4.30 0.20
C TYR A 61 2.99 -5.39 -0.88
N LYS A 62 3.95 -6.30 -0.82
CA LYS A 62 4.05 -7.43 -1.76
C LYS A 62 2.95 -8.45 -1.50
N PHE A 63 2.65 -8.69 -0.23
CA PHE A 63 1.54 -9.53 0.17
C PHE A 63 0.21 -8.94 -0.27
N LEU A 64 -0.01 -7.66 -0.03
CA LEU A 64 -1.22 -6.96 -0.48
C LEU A 64 -1.38 -7.02 -2.01
N TYR A 65 -0.31 -6.77 -2.76
CA TYR A 65 -0.33 -6.92 -4.22
C TYR A 65 -0.77 -8.32 -4.65
N SER A 66 -0.22 -9.35 -4.03
CA SER A 66 -0.57 -10.73 -4.34
C SER A 66 -2.04 -11.05 -3.99
N CYS A 67 -2.55 -10.50 -2.88
CA CYS A 67 -3.98 -10.60 -2.55
C CYS A 67 -4.86 -9.97 -3.63
N TRP A 68 -4.49 -8.81 -4.14
CA TRP A 68 -5.24 -8.13 -5.19
C TRP A 68 -5.17 -8.87 -6.54
N LYS A 69 -3.98 -9.36 -6.90
CA LYS A 69 -3.78 -10.20 -8.09
C LYS A 69 -4.69 -11.43 -8.07
N ASP A 70 -4.82 -12.06 -6.92
CA ASP A 70 -5.61 -13.28 -6.74
C ASP A 70 -7.08 -12.99 -6.37
N ASN A 71 -7.51 -11.73 -6.44
CA ASN A 71 -8.86 -11.27 -6.07
C ASN A 71 -9.29 -11.74 -4.67
N SER A 72 -8.35 -11.75 -3.73
CA SER A 72 -8.56 -12.18 -2.35
C SER A 72 -9.21 -11.08 -1.51
N LEU A 73 -10.04 -11.48 -0.56
CA LEU A 73 -10.66 -10.57 0.41
C LEU A 73 -9.99 -10.68 1.78
N ASN A 74 -9.94 -9.55 2.48
CA ASN A 74 -9.49 -9.47 3.87
C ASN A 74 -10.67 -9.19 4.79
N ILE A 75 -10.70 -9.84 5.94
CA ILE A 75 -11.72 -9.60 6.96
C ILE A 75 -11.16 -8.60 7.97
N VAL A 76 -11.88 -7.52 8.17
CA VAL A 76 -11.53 -6.46 9.12
C VAL A 76 -12.63 -6.34 10.17
N PRO A 77 -12.31 -6.25 11.46
CA PRO A 77 -13.33 -6.02 12.49
C PRO A 77 -13.96 -4.62 12.34
N SER A 78 -15.26 -4.52 12.67
CA SER A 78 -16.01 -3.25 12.58
C SER A 78 -15.59 -2.20 13.62
N VAL A 79 -14.76 -2.59 14.59
CA VAL A 79 -14.25 -1.72 15.65
C VAL A 79 -12.74 -1.87 15.78
N ASN A 80 -12.05 -0.82 16.20
CA ASN A 80 -10.61 -0.89 16.41
C ASN A 80 -10.28 -1.73 17.65
N LEU A 81 -9.61 -2.86 17.47
CA LEU A 81 -9.25 -3.79 18.53
C LEU A 81 -7.87 -3.53 19.14
N ILE A 82 -7.01 -2.79 18.46
CA ILE A 82 -5.61 -2.62 18.84
C ILE A 82 -5.23 -1.15 18.92
N SER A 83 -4.20 -0.85 19.70
CA SER A 83 -3.59 0.48 19.76
C SER A 83 -2.12 0.36 19.46
N ASN A 84 -1.63 1.12 18.49
CA ASN A 84 -0.22 1.18 18.19
C ASN A 84 0.49 2.14 19.17
N ILE A 85 1.28 1.57 20.06
CA ILE A 85 2.09 2.32 21.04
C ILE A 85 3.53 2.57 20.54
N GLY A 86 3.88 2.07 19.36
CA GLY A 86 5.22 2.16 18.76
C GLY A 86 5.46 3.47 17.98
N HIS A 87 4.77 4.56 18.33
CA HIS A 87 5.03 5.90 17.79
C HIS A 87 5.88 6.73 18.76
N GLY A 88 6.83 7.50 18.23
CA GLY A 88 7.67 8.41 19.02
C GLY A 88 9.16 8.20 18.83
N GLU A 89 9.97 8.87 19.64
CA GLU A 89 11.44 8.96 19.47
C GLU A 89 12.15 7.61 19.42
N ASN A 90 11.69 6.65 20.22
CA ASN A 90 12.28 5.31 20.32
C ASN A 90 11.71 4.32 19.26
N SER A 91 10.85 4.77 18.35
CA SER A 91 10.30 3.91 17.34
C SER A 91 11.28 3.68 16.18
N THR A 92 11.24 2.51 15.56
CA THR A 92 12.09 2.18 14.41
C THR A 92 11.69 2.97 13.16
N HIS A 93 10.40 3.16 12.91
CA HIS A 93 9.88 3.68 11.65
C HIS A 93 8.97 4.92 11.78
N THR A 94 8.32 5.12 12.90
CA THR A 94 7.25 6.10 13.07
C THR A 94 7.57 7.11 14.19
N LYS A 95 8.39 8.11 13.87
CA LYS A 95 8.86 9.14 14.83
C LYS A 95 7.76 10.10 15.27
N ASP A 96 6.70 10.28 14.49
CA ASP A 96 5.63 11.23 14.77
C ASP A 96 4.70 10.70 15.88
N LYS A 97 4.78 11.32 17.05
CA LYS A 97 3.90 11.03 18.21
C LYS A 97 2.44 11.45 17.97
N ASN A 98 2.22 12.42 17.08
CA ASN A 98 0.91 13.00 16.80
C ASN A 98 0.25 12.34 15.57
N SER A 99 0.82 11.25 15.07
CA SER A 99 0.23 10.49 13.98
C SER A 99 -1.20 10.07 14.31
N ILE A 100 -2.11 10.19 13.37
CA ILE A 100 -3.50 9.71 13.49
C ILE A 100 -3.58 8.20 13.77
N TYR A 101 -2.49 7.47 13.54
CA TYR A 101 -2.37 6.04 13.82
C TYR A 101 -1.83 5.73 15.21
N ALA A 102 -1.31 6.75 15.92
CA ALA A 102 -0.78 6.59 17.27
C ALA A 102 -1.91 6.49 18.30
N ASN A 103 -1.77 5.56 19.24
CA ASN A 103 -2.62 5.50 20.44
C ASN A 103 -4.14 5.50 20.18
N ARG A 104 -4.60 4.98 19.06
CA ARG A 104 -6.03 4.90 18.73
C ARG A 104 -6.78 4.15 19.84
N LYS A 105 -7.94 4.69 20.22
CA LYS A 105 -8.82 4.07 21.23
C LYS A 105 -9.23 2.67 20.77
N LYS A 106 -9.11 1.71 21.68
CA LYS A 106 -9.56 0.33 21.48
C LYS A 106 -11.02 0.19 21.90
N SER A 107 -11.73 -0.71 21.25
CA SER A 107 -13.08 -1.13 21.62
C SER A 107 -13.14 -2.66 21.72
N SER A 108 -14.06 -3.17 22.52
CA SER A 108 -14.30 -4.60 22.61
C SER A 108 -15.29 -5.06 21.55
N LEU A 109 -15.12 -6.29 21.09
CA LEU A 109 -16.14 -6.96 20.27
C LEU A 109 -17.34 -7.31 21.12
N VAL A 110 -18.53 -7.16 20.54
CA VAL A 110 -19.78 -7.61 21.13
C VAL A 110 -20.05 -9.05 20.73
N TRP A 111 -20.36 -9.90 21.69
CA TRP A 111 -20.67 -11.30 21.46
C TRP A 111 -22.18 -11.55 21.54
N PRO A 112 -22.75 -12.46 20.71
CA PRO A 112 -22.10 -13.22 19.65
C PRO A 112 -21.66 -12.33 18.48
N LEU A 113 -20.60 -12.73 17.75
CA LEU A 113 -20.12 -11.99 16.58
C LEU A 113 -21.20 -11.94 15.50
N LYS A 114 -21.38 -10.75 14.93
CA LYS A 114 -22.24 -10.55 13.76
C LYS A 114 -21.35 -10.51 12.51
N HIS A 115 -21.54 -11.47 11.64
CA HIS A 115 -20.85 -11.53 10.34
C HIS A 115 -21.71 -10.92 9.24
N PRO A 116 -21.11 -10.39 8.15
CA PRO A 116 -21.87 -9.98 6.98
C PRO A 116 -22.59 -11.19 6.38
N GLN A 117 -23.77 -10.96 5.83
CA GLN A 117 -24.56 -12.04 5.22
C GLN A 117 -23.93 -12.54 3.90
N MET A 118 -23.22 -11.65 3.19
CA MET A 118 -22.49 -11.98 1.98
C MET A 118 -21.01 -11.68 2.15
N VAL A 119 -20.17 -12.51 1.52
CA VAL A 119 -18.73 -12.31 1.48
C VAL A 119 -18.43 -11.45 0.24
N GLU A 120 -18.35 -10.16 0.45
CA GLU A 120 -18.11 -9.18 -0.63
C GLU A 120 -17.18 -8.06 -0.17
N ARG A 121 -16.64 -7.34 -1.14
CA ARG A 121 -15.76 -6.20 -0.90
C ARG A 121 -16.57 -4.98 -0.44
N ASN A 122 -16.11 -4.31 0.61
CA ASN A 122 -16.62 -3.00 1.01
C ASN A 122 -15.82 -1.88 0.34
N PHE A 123 -16.25 -1.45 -0.84
CA PHE A 123 -15.59 -0.40 -1.61
C PHE A 123 -15.46 0.93 -0.87
N LEU A 124 -16.46 1.31 -0.08
CA LEU A 124 -16.44 2.59 0.65
C LEU A 124 -15.38 2.57 1.75
N ALA A 125 -15.25 1.46 2.48
CA ALA A 125 -14.22 1.33 3.50
C ALA A 125 -12.80 1.36 2.88
N ASP A 126 -12.59 0.64 1.79
CA ASP A 126 -11.30 0.60 1.11
C ASP A 126 -10.87 1.97 0.53
N GLU A 127 -11.81 2.75 0.01
CA GLU A 127 -11.54 4.11 -0.48
C GLU A 127 -11.23 5.08 0.67
N GLN A 128 -11.90 4.95 1.82
CA GLN A 128 -11.67 5.82 2.98
C GLN A 128 -10.33 5.57 3.65
N ASP A 129 -9.92 4.32 3.81
CA ASP A 129 -8.62 3.98 4.39
C ASP A 129 -7.45 4.54 3.57
N GLY A 130 -7.67 4.71 2.28
CA GLY A 130 -6.67 5.21 1.35
C GLY A 130 -6.43 6.72 1.39
N LEU A 131 -7.44 7.51 1.69
CA LEU A 131 -7.41 8.95 1.48
C LEU A 131 -6.39 9.69 2.36
N ASP A 132 -6.19 9.25 3.60
CA ASP A 132 -5.33 9.93 4.57
C ASP A 132 -3.83 9.80 4.26
N GLU A 133 -3.39 8.71 3.64
CA GLU A 133 -1.99 8.48 3.28
C GLU A 133 -1.60 9.04 1.91
N TYR A 134 -2.54 9.17 0.98
CA TYR A 134 -2.27 9.46 -0.43
C TYR A 134 -2.12 10.93 -0.76
N PHE A 135 -2.56 11.83 0.11
CA PHE A 135 -2.47 13.28 -0.11
C PHE A 135 -1.07 13.87 0.05
N LYS A 136 -0.16 13.17 0.69
CA LYS A 136 1.19 13.71 1.05
C LYS A 136 2.23 13.63 -0.06
N ARG A 137 1.88 13.18 -1.27
CA ARG A 137 2.87 13.02 -2.33
C ARG A 137 3.11 14.30 -3.12
N THR A 138 4.39 14.54 -3.43
CA THR A 138 4.83 15.73 -4.13
C THR A 138 4.34 15.77 -5.58
N ILE A 139 4.30 16.97 -6.17
CA ILE A 139 3.97 17.17 -7.58
C ILE A 139 4.94 16.42 -8.50
N PHE A 140 6.20 16.28 -8.09
CA PHE A 140 7.23 15.54 -8.83
C PHE A 140 6.92 14.04 -8.95
N ASP A 141 6.39 13.40 -7.89
CA ASP A 141 5.97 12.00 -7.95
C ASP A 141 4.83 11.81 -8.96
N LYS A 142 3.91 12.77 -9.04
CA LYS A 142 2.81 12.77 -10.01
C LYS A 142 3.30 12.96 -11.45
N ILE A 143 4.21 13.92 -11.68
CA ILE A 143 4.81 14.15 -13.01
C ILE A 143 5.56 12.88 -13.47
N TYR A 144 6.36 12.29 -12.58
CA TYR A 144 7.06 11.05 -12.90
C TYR A 144 6.10 9.95 -13.34
N TYR A 145 5.06 9.68 -12.55
CA TYR A 145 4.14 8.61 -12.83
C TYR A 145 3.39 8.78 -14.15
N TYR A 146 2.89 9.97 -14.44
CA TYR A 146 2.07 10.21 -15.61
C TYR A 146 2.87 10.50 -16.89
N ALA A 147 3.99 11.18 -16.79
CA ALA A 147 4.77 11.61 -17.96
C ALA A 147 5.83 10.59 -18.38
N PHE A 148 6.51 9.95 -17.43
CA PHE A 148 7.67 9.12 -17.73
C PHE A 148 7.40 7.62 -17.66
N ARG A 149 6.28 7.19 -17.07
CA ARG A 149 5.91 5.78 -16.96
C ARG A 149 5.84 5.03 -18.30
N PRO A 150 5.30 5.58 -19.40
CA PRO A 150 5.24 4.87 -20.68
C PRO A 150 6.61 4.54 -21.29
N PHE A 151 7.67 5.23 -20.89
CA PHE A 151 9.00 5.09 -21.46
C PHE A 151 9.96 4.37 -20.51
N LYS A 152 10.31 3.09 -20.78
CA LYS A 152 11.19 2.29 -19.92
C LYS A 152 12.54 2.97 -19.63
N LEU A 153 13.16 3.57 -20.66
CA LEU A 153 14.46 4.25 -20.54
C LEU A 153 14.36 5.53 -19.70
N ALA A 154 13.33 6.34 -19.94
CA ALA A 154 13.09 7.57 -19.17
C ALA A 154 12.84 7.28 -17.69
N ARG A 155 12.21 6.16 -17.36
CA ARG A 155 12.01 5.70 -15.97
C ARG A 155 13.34 5.39 -15.26
N VAL A 156 14.27 4.75 -15.95
CA VAL A 156 15.61 4.45 -15.41
C VAL A 156 16.40 5.74 -15.18
N ILE A 157 16.42 6.66 -16.15
CA ILE A 157 17.13 7.94 -16.05
C ILE A 157 16.56 8.79 -14.92
N PHE A 158 15.24 8.95 -14.84
CA PHE A 158 14.60 9.72 -13.77
C PHE A 158 14.93 9.15 -12.37
N LYS A 159 14.99 7.84 -12.25
CA LYS A 159 15.35 7.18 -10.99
C LYS A 159 16.80 7.46 -10.59
N ILE A 160 17.73 7.45 -11.54
CA ILE A 160 19.13 7.77 -11.27
C ILE A 160 19.24 9.22 -10.79
N VAL A 161 18.58 10.17 -11.48
CA VAL A 161 18.58 11.59 -11.15
C VAL A 161 17.93 11.82 -9.77
N ASN A 162 16.79 11.21 -9.48
CA ASN A 162 16.10 11.38 -8.21
C ASN A 162 16.88 10.77 -7.02
N ASN A 163 17.56 9.65 -7.24
CA ASN A 163 18.46 9.08 -6.22
C ASN A 163 19.68 9.99 -5.97
N PHE A 164 20.21 10.61 -7.01
CA PHE A 164 21.31 11.56 -6.89
C PHE A 164 20.88 12.81 -6.12
N ILE A 165 19.75 13.41 -6.46
CA ILE A 165 19.18 14.57 -5.75
C ILE A 165 18.94 14.23 -4.28
N ASN A 166 18.27 13.12 -3.98
CA ASN A 166 17.98 12.72 -2.60
C ASN A 166 19.24 12.34 -1.78
N SER A 167 20.34 11.96 -2.45
CA SER A 167 21.62 11.72 -1.76
C SER A 167 22.31 13.00 -1.32
N GLN A 168 22.07 14.13 -2.01
CA GLN A 168 22.60 15.44 -1.66
C GLN A 168 21.86 16.12 -0.49
N TYR A 169 20.61 15.73 -0.23
CA TYR A 169 19.78 16.29 0.86
C TYR A 169 19.68 15.39 2.10
N ARG A 170 20.49 14.34 2.18
CA ARG A 170 20.69 13.56 3.41
C ARG A 170 21.94 14.05 4.12
N LEU A 171 21.83 15.22 4.75
CA LEU A 171 22.66 15.68 5.86
C LEU A 171 21.85 15.59 7.15
#